data_307a4221ef88eb9f8dec0c78c825100d
#
_entry.id   307a4221ef88eb9f8dec0c78c825100d
#
_cell.length_a   1.000
_cell.length_b   1.000
_cell.length_c   1.000
_cell.angle_alpha   90.00
_cell.angle_beta   90.00
_cell.angle_gamma   90.00
#
_symmetry.space_group_name_H-M   'P 1'
#
loop_
_entity.id
_entity.type
_entity.pdbx_description
1 polymer ?
#
loop_
_entity_poly.entity_id
_entity_poly.type
_entity_poly.pdbx_seq_one_letter_code
_entity_poly.pdbx_strand_id
1 'polypeptide(L)'
;MKYLLFIFLSFVFTFSSAQVRVEKKQAKAAFELLNDIRRHPERYKKKLGLFNLDKVTRKPLNWNKKLAAVAEDRAEDMARRNYFDHVNPDGIGPNYYIQKSGYDLNASWLKNKKANNFESIAWNWPSASEAIKGLIIGKEAPGYHHRKHLLGMDDWNASLYDIGIGYVTVGKKGNQKSYLCVIIAKHDW
;
A
#
# COMPACT_ATOMS: atom_id res chain seq x y z
N MET A 1 36.10 1.25 -61.47
CA MET A 1 34.99 1.72 -60.60
C MET A 1 35.06 0.92 -59.32
N LYS A 2 35.40 1.56 -58.18
CA LYS A 2 35.46 0.92 -56.84
C LYS A 2 34.14 1.21 -56.17
N TYR A 3 33.32 0.16 -55.87
CA TYR A 3 32.11 0.31 -55.11
C TYR A 3 32.44 0.30 -53.61
N LEU A 4 32.15 1.40 -52.92
CA LEU A 4 32.26 1.52 -51.45
C LEU A 4 30.98 0.99 -50.83
N LEU A 5 31.06 -0.17 -50.15
CA LEU A 5 29.94 -0.75 -49.45
C LEU A 5 29.80 -0.07 -48.08
N PHE A 6 28.76 0.76 -47.89
CA PHE A 6 28.40 1.33 -46.59
C PHE A 6 27.60 0.32 -45.79
N ILE A 7 28.19 -0.28 -44.75
CA ILE A 7 27.48 -1.10 -43.77
C ILE A 7 26.82 -0.17 -42.76
N PHE A 8 25.50 -0.07 -42.80
CA PHE A 8 24.70 0.63 -41.80
C PHE A 8 24.53 -0.27 -40.56
N LEU A 9 25.27 0.01 -39.49
CA LEU A 9 25.16 -0.68 -38.21
C LEU A 9 23.99 -0.05 -37.45
N SER A 10 22.80 -0.67 -37.53
CA SER A 10 21.62 -0.25 -36.73
C SER A 10 21.80 -0.67 -35.29
N PHE A 11 22.05 0.29 -34.39
CA PHE A 11 22.04 0.09 -32.95
C PHE A 11 20.61 -0.06 -32.48
N VAL A 12 20.18 -1.30 -32.17
CA VAL A 12 18.91 -1.56 -31.51
C VAL A 12 19.07 -1.28 -30.03
N PHE A 13 18.61 -0.12 -29.56
CA PHE A 13 18.48 0.18 -28.13
C PHE A 13 17.33 -0.65 -27.55
N THR A 14 17.65 -1.76 -26.89
CA THR A 14 16.67 -2.48 -26.07
C THR A 14 16.49 -1.71 -24.75
N PHE A 15 15.39 -0.96 -24.64
CA PHE A 15 14.95 -0.41 -23.37
C PHE A 15 14.48 -1.58 -22.48
N SER A 16 15.34 -2.04 -21.56
CA SER A 16 14.92 -2.96 -20.50
C SER A 16 14.06 -2.17 -19.52
N SER A 17 12.74 -2.23 -19.67
CA SER A 17 11.84 -1.69 -18.64
C SER A 17 12.03 -2.50 -17.35
N ALA A 18 12.23 -1.83 -16.25
CA ALA A 18 12.34 -2.49 -14.96
C ALA A 18 11.07 -3.29 -14.68
N GLN A 19 11.19 -4.61 -14.51
CA GLN A 19 10.04 -5.49 -14.31
C GLN A 19 9.36 -5.17 -12.99
N VAL A 20 8.09 -4.76 -13.06
CA VAL A 20 7.21 -4.59 -11.91
C VAL A 20 6.56 -5.93 -11.57
N ARG A 21 6.57 -6.32 -10.29
CA ARG A 21 6.03 -7.59 -9.79
C ARG A 21 5.08 -7.35 -8.64
N VAL A 22 3.88 -7.90 -8.75
CA VAL A 22 2.88 -7.91 -7.67
C VAL A 22 3.12 -9.14 -6.80
N GLU A 23 3.38 -8.91 -5.53
CA GLU A 23 3.82 -9.92 -4.55
C GLU A 23 2.65 -10.36 -3.65
N LYS A 24 1.64 -11.02 -4.23
CA LYS A 24 0.39 -11.41 -3.54
C LYS A 24 0.60 -12.23 -2.26
N LYS A 25 1.59 -13.13 -2.25
CA LYS A 25 1.91 -13.93 -1.05
C LYS A 25 2.41 -13.05 0.09
N GLN A 26 3.20 -12.03 -0.20
CA GLN A 26 3.67 -11.08 0.80
C GLN A 26 2.54 -10.21 1.33
N ALA A 27 1.62 -9.76 0.47
CA ALA A 27 0.42 -9.02 0.89
C ALA A 27 -0.45 -9.84 1.85
N LYS A 28 -0.65 -11.13 1.59
CA LYS A 28 -1.37 -12.04 2.49
C LYS A 28 -0.65 -12.25 3.83
N ALA A 29 0.66 -12.46 3.81
CA ALA A 29 1.44 -12.59 5.05
C ALA A 29 1.39 -11.31 5.90
N ALA A 30 1.38 -10.14 5.27
CA ALA A 30 1.23 -8.84 5.93
C ALA A 30 -0.17 -8.68 6.57
N PHE A 31 -1.22 -9.13 5.90
CA PHE A 31 -2.58 -9.17 6.42
C PHE A 31 -2.69 -10.06 7.67
N GLU A 32 -2.14 -11.27 7.60
CA GLU A 32 -2.16 -12.22 8.72
C GLU A 32 -1.39 -11.65 9.93
N LEU A 33 -0.21 -11.07 9.68
CA LEU A 33 0.58 -10.41 10.71
C LEU A 33 -0.20 -9.24 11.36
N LEU A 34 -0.84 -8.37 10.55
CA LEU A 34 -1.60 -7.24 11.09
C LEU A 34 -2.74 -7.72 11.98
N ASN A 35 -3.47 -8.76 11.58
CA ASN A 35 -4.52 -9.34 12.38
C ASN A 35 -4.01 -10.02 13.66
N ASP A 36 -2.82 -10.63 13.62
CA ASP A 36 -2.19 -11.16 14.83
C ASP A 36 -1.78 -10.04 15.81
N ILE A 37 -1.21 -8.95 15.28
CA ILE A 37 -0.87 -7.76 16.10
C ILE A 37 -2.13 -7.15 16.73
N ARG A 38 -3.24 -7.05 15.99
CA ARG A 38 -4.50 -6.52 16.53
C ARG A 38 -5.05 -7.43 17.64
N ARG A 39 -5.05 -8.75 17.46
CA ARG A 39 -5.54 -9.70 18.46
C ARG A 39 -4.67 -9.80 19.70
N HIS A 40 -3.35 -9.68 19.54
CA HIS A 40 -2.36 -9.93 20.58
C HIS A 40 -1.30 -8.81 20.66
N PRO A 41 -1.67 -7.51 20.79
CA PRO A 41 -0.74 -6.39 20.73
C PRO A 41 0.32 -6.44 21.85
N GLU A 42 0.04 -7.09 22.98
CA GLU A 42 0.98 -7.30 24.07
C GLU A 42 2.23 -8.08 23.64
N ARG A 43 2.11 -9.05 22.73
CA ARG A 43 3.25 -9.82 22.17
C ARG A 43 4.20 -8.93 21.37
N TYR A 44 3.69 -7.84 20.84
CA TYR A 44 4.40 -6.92 19.96
C TYR A 44 4.80 -5.61 20.63
N LYS A 45 4.38 -5.39 21.89
CA LYS A 45 4.58 -4.15 22.65
C LYS A 45 6.01 -3.62 22.58
N LYS A 46 6.98 -4.45 22.96
CA LYS A 46 8.40 -4.06 23.00
C LYS A 46 8.96 -3.86 21.58
N LYS A 47 8.67 -4.79 20.66
CA LYS A 47 9.22 -4.79 19.29
C LYS A 47 8.74 -3.61 18.46
N LEU A 48 7.46 -3.24 18.60
CA LEU A 48 6.83 -2.17 17.81
C LEU A 48 6.69 -0.85 18.61
N GLY A 49 7.20 -0.80 19.83
CA GLY A 49 7.07 0.39 20.68
C GLY A 49 5.62 0.79 20.92
N LEU A 50 4.75 -0.20 21.18
CA LEU A 50 3.34 0.07 21.42
C LEU A 50 3.13 0.55 22.85
N PHE A 51 2.39 1.63 22.98
CA PHE A 51 1.85 2.16 24.24
C PHE A 51 0.32 2.30 24.06
N ASN A 52 -0.43 2.46 25.15
CA ASN A 52 -1.90 2.55 25.12
C ASN A 52 -2.53 1.33 24.41
N LEU A 53 -2.19 0.10 24.86
CA LEU A 53 -2.67 -1.15 24.28
C LEU A 53 -4.19 -1.31 24.42
N ASP A 54 -4.79 -0.65 25.39
CA ASP A 54 -6.24 -0.52 25.60
C ASP A 54 -6.96 0.15 24.42
N LYS A 55 -6.27 1.02 23.68
CA LYS A 55 -6.81 1.67 22.48
C LYS A 55 -6.73 0.83 21.22
N VAL A 56 -5.96 -0.24 21.21
CA VAL A 56 -5.87 -1.13 20.04
C VAL A 56 -7.15 -1.93 19.91
N THR A 57 -7.84 -1.81 18.77
CA THR A 57 -9.02 -2.67 18.54
C THR A 57 -8.57 -4.12 18.36
N ARG A 58 -9.24 -5.04 19.12
CA ARG A 58 -8.97 -6.49 19.04
C ARG A 58 -9.73 -7.17 17.92
N LYS A 59 -10.62 -6.43 17.23
CA LYS A 59 -11.41 -6.96 16.12
C LYS A 59 -10.50 -7.23 14.92
N PRO A 60 -10.52 -8.44 14.33
CA PRO A 60 -9.78 -8.72 13.11
C PRO A 60 -10.39 -7.94 11.93
N LEU A 61 -9.57 -7.66 10.95
CA LEU A 61 -9.98 -7.13 9.66
C LEU A 61 -10.36 -8.28 8.72
N ASN A 62 -11.32 -8.05 7.83
CA ASN A 62 -11.76 -8.99 6.82
C ASN A 62 -11.06 -8.71 5.50
N TRP A 63 -10.47 -9.74 4.88
CA TRP A 63 -9.87 -9.57 3.55
C TRP A 63 -10.95 -9.31 2.51
N ASN A 64 -10.89 -8.15 1.85
CA ASN A 64 -11.80 -7.78 0.79
C ASN A 64 -11.07 -7.77 -0.56
N LYS A 65 -11.59 -8.55 -1.53
CA LYS A 65 -10.95 -8.71 -2.85
C LYS A 65 -10.94 -7.42 -3.66
N LYS A 66 -11.98 -6.57 -3.56
CA LYS A 66 -12.05 -5.29 -4.27
C LYS A 66 -11.00 -4.32 -3.73
N LEU A 67 -10.91 -4.19 -2.39
CA LEU A 67 -9.88 -3.36 -1.76
C LEU A 67 -8.46 -3.87 -2.04
N ALA A 68 -8.27 -5.19 -2.10
CA ALA A 68 -6.98 -5.79 -2.43
C ALA A 68 -6.55 -5.45 -3.87
N ALA A 69 -7.48 -5.52 -4.83
CA ALA A 69 -7.20 -5.13 -6.22
C ALA A 69 -6.84 -3.63 -6.31
N VAL A 70 -7.60 -2.75 -5.63
CA VAL A 70 -7.28 -1.32 -5.60
C VAL A 70 -5.89 -1.08 -4.97
N ALA A 71 -5.57 -1.75 -3.87
CA ALA A 71 -4.27 -1.60 -3.22
C ALA A 71 -3.11 -2.10 -4.10
N GLU A 72 -3.32 -3.22 -4.85
CA GLU A 72 -2.36 -3.71 -5.85
C GLU A 72 -2.16 -2.67 -6.95
N ASP A 73 -3.25 -2.17 -7.56
CA ASP A 73 -3.21 -1.16 -8.63
C ASP A 73 -2.52 0.14 -8.18
N ARG A 74 -2.80 0.61 -6.95
CA ARG A 74 -2.18 1.80 -6.36
C ARG A 74 -0.67 1.61 -6.16
N ALA A 75 -0.26 0.47 -5.59
CA ALA A 75 1.16 0.14 -5.40
C ALA A 75 1.89 0.01 -6.76
N GLU A 76 1.24 -0.59 -7.76
CA GLU A 76 1.77 -0.74 -9.12
C GLU A 76 1.87 0.61 -9.84
N ASP A 77 0.88 1.50 -9.72
CA ASP A 77 0.92 2.85 -10.29
C ASP A 77 2.09 3.67 -9.72
N MET A 78 2.27 3.65 -8.38
CA MET A 78 3.42 4.28 -7.74
C MET A 78 4.76 3.75 -8.28
N ALA A 79 4.85 2.40 -8.44
CA ALA A 79 6.06 1.76 -8.95
C ALA A 79 6.35 2.10 -10.41
N ARG A 80 5.34 2.07 -11.29
CA ARG A 80 5.46 2.32 -12.74
C ARG A 80 5.76 3.77 -13.06
N ARG A 81 5.08 4.69 -12.35
CA ARG A 81 5.19 6.13 -12.58
C ARG A 81 6.24 6.80 -11.68
N ASN A 82 6.92 6.00 -10.83
CA ASN A 82 8.01 6.44 -9.93
C ASN A 82 7.63 7.64 -9.06
N TYR A 83 6.50 7.54 -8.37
CA TYR A 83 6.07 8.52 -7.35
C TYR A 83 5.73 7.81 -6.03
N PHE A 84 5.66 8.58 -4.95
CA PHE A 84 5.23 8.06 -3.64
C PHE A 84 4.35 9.13 -2.97
N ASP A 85 3.04 9.01 -3.18
CA ASP A 85 2.04 9.96 -2.67
C ASP A 85 0.65 9.28 -2.65
N HIS A 86 -0.23 9.75 -1.76
CA HIS A 86 -1.64 9.38 -1.73
C HIS A 86 -2.41 9.90 -2.96
N VAL A 87 -2.02 11.03 -3.50
CA VAL A 87 -2.60 11.60 -4.71
C VAL A 87 -1.71 11.28 -5.88
N ASN A 88 -2.24 10.61 -6.90
CA ASN A 88 -1.45 10.27 -8.07
C ASN A 88 -1.13 11.51 -8.93
N PRO A 89 -0.21 11.41 -9.92
CA PRO A 89 0.12 12.53 -10.81
C PRO A 89 -1.05 13.12 -11.60
N ASP A 90 -2.18 12.39 -11.68
CA ASP A 90 -3.40 12.88 -12.33
C ASP A 90 -4.32 13.66 -11.36
N GLY A 91 -3.88 13.85 -10.11
CA GLY A 91 -4.62 14.57 -9.09
C GLY A 91 -5.75 13.75 -8.44
N ILE A 92 -5.66 12.40 -8.48
CA ILE A 92 -6.70 11.50 -7.99
C ILE A 92 -6.21 10.76 -6.75
N GLY A 93 -7.01 10.81 -5.68
CA GLY A 93 -6.76 10.13 -4.40
C GLY A 93 -7.41 8.73 -4.32
N PRO A 94 -7.11 7.97 -3.24
CA PRO A 94 -7.53 6.58 -3.11
C PRO A 94 -9.04 6.37 -3.02
N ASN A 95 -9.81 7.28 -2.42
CA ASN A 95 -11.26 7.13 -2.30
C ASN A 95 -11.94 6.91 -3.67
N TYR A 96 -11.48 7.63 -4.69
CA TYR A 96 -12.00 7.49 -6.05
C TYR A 96 -11.81 6.08 -6.60
N TYR A 97 -10.63 5.49 -6.41
CA TYR A 97 -10.33 4.15 -6.89
C TYR A 97 -11.09 3.07 -6.12
N ILE A 98 -11.28 3.25 -4.81
CA ILE A 98 -12.09 2.38 -3.97
C ILE A 98 -13.53 2.35 -4.50
N GLN A 99 -14.17 3.51 -4.69
CA GLN A 99 -15.51 3.59 -5.26
C GLN A 99 -15.60 2.98 -6.66
N LYS A 100 -14.63 3.28 -7.52
CA LYS A 100 -14.57 2.77 -8.90
C LYS A 100 -14.47 1.23 -8.95
N SER A 101 -13.89 0.58 -7.95
CA SER A 101 -13.81 -0.88 -7.84
C SER A 101 -15.17 -1.53 -7.52
N GLY A 102 -16.20 -0.73 -7.26
CA GLY A 102 -17.51 -1.18 -6.79
C GLY A 102 -17.54 -1.50 -5.29
N TYR A 103 -16.53 -1.06 -4.52
CA TYR A 103 -16.63 -1.00 -3.06
C TYR A 103 -17.32 0.30 -2.69
N ASP A 104 -18.56 0.21 -2.25
CA ASP A 104 -19.42 1.37 -2.08
C ASP A 104 -18.99 2.24 -0.89
N LEU A 105 -18.79 3.53 -1.13
CA LEU A 105 -18.37 4.51 -0.14
C LEU A 105 -19.47 5.57 0.06
N ASN A 106 -19.55 6.14 1.26
CA ASN A 106 -20.41 7.28 1.50
C ASN A 106 -20.09 8.44 0.55
N ALA A 107 -21.12 9.03 -0.07
CA ALA A 107 -20.95 10.11 -1.05
C ALA A 107 -20.20 11.34 -0.49
N SER A 108 -20.25 11.56 0.82
CA SER A 108 -19.51 12.66 1.47
C SER A 108 -17.99 12.50 1.34
N TRP A 109 -17.48 11.27 1.25
CA TRP A 109 -16.04 10.95 1.12
C TRP A 109 -15.54 11.06 -0.32
N LEU A 110 -16.45 11.31 -1.28
CA LEU A 110 -16.17 11.41 -2.71
C LEU A 110 -16.20 12.86 -3.23
N LYS A 111 -16.60 13.83 -2.41
CA LYS A 111 -16.72 15.25 -2.80
C LYS A 111 -15.39 15.86 -3.28
N ASN A 112 -14.28 15.36 -2.77
CA ASN A 112 -12.94 15.75 -3.18
C ASN A 112 -12.25 14.60 -3.90
N LYS A 113 -11.88 14.77 -5.17
CA LYS A 113 -11.17 13.76 -5.95
C LYS A 113 -9.81 13.35 -5.35
N LYS A 114 -9.19 14.22 -4.54
CA LYS A 114 -7.92 13.99 -3.85
C LYS A 114 -8.09 13.33 -2.48
N ALA A 115 -9.31 13.03 -2.04
CA ALA A 115 -9.57 12.53 -0.70
C ALA A 115 -8.85 11.20 -0.42
N ASN A 116 -8.29 11.13 0.79
CA ASN A 116 -7.74 9.92 1.40
C ASN A 116 -8.32 9.75 2.80
N ASN A 117 -9.24 8.79 2.99
CA ASN A 117 -9.79 8.42 4.29
C ASN A 117 -9.35 7.01 4.73
N PHE A 118 -8.73 6.22 3.83
CA PHE A 118 -8.64 4.77 3.98
C PHE A 118 -7.28 4.18 3.63
N GLU A 119 -6.32 4.95 3.11
CA GLU A 119 -5.05 4.43 2.62
C GLU A 119 -3.88 4.81 3.54
N SER A 120 -3.02 3.84 3.79
CA SER A 120 -1.65 4.03 4.28
C SER A 120 -0.67 3.43 3.28
N ILE A 121 0.44 4.11 3.01
CA ILE A 121 1.46 3.67 2.06
C ILE A 121 2.83 3.59 2.72
N ALA A 122 3.69 2.69 2.22
CA ALA A 122 5.08 2.59 2.63
C ALA A 122 6.00 2.29 1.43
N TRP A 123 7.24 2.73 1.50
CA TRP A 123 8.21 2.66 0.41
C TRP A 123 9.54 2.08 0.87
N ASN A 124 10.19 1.28 0.01
CA ASN A 124 11.54 0.72 0.23
C ASN A 124 11.70 -0.15 1.48
N TRP A 125 10.71 -0.99 1.77
CA TRP A 125 10.79 -2.01 2.80
C TRP A 125 11.15 -3.37 2.20
N PRO A 126 11.93 -4.22 2.91
CA PRO A 126 12.39 -5.51 2.38
C PRO A 126 11.27 -6.53 2.20
N SER A 127 10.14 -6.36 2.91
CA SER A 127 8.93 -7.17 2.77
C SER A 127 7.69 -6.40 3.18
N ALA A 128 6.52 -6.88 2.75
CA ALA A 128 5.24 -6.31 3.15
C ALA A 128 5.02 -6.36 4.67
N SER A 129 5.45 -7.44 5.33
CA SER A 129 5.37 -7.58 6.78
C SER A 129 6.25 -6.58 7.52
N GLU A 130 7.45 -6.30 7.04
CA GLU A 130 8.32 -5.27 7.63
C GLU A 130 7.77 -3.87 7.38
N ALA A 131 7.17 -3.63 6.21
CA ALA A 131 6.49 -2.35 5.92
C ALA A 131 5.30 -2.10 6.89
N ILE A 132 4.46 -3.11 7.16
CA ILE A 132 3.40 -3.02 8.20
C ILE A 132 3.98 -2.66 9.57
N LYS A 133 5.06 -3.32 9.98
CA LYS A 133 5.72 -2.99 11.26
C LYS A 133 6.26 -1.56 11.25
N GLY A 134 6.86 -1.12 10.14
CA GLY A 134 7.35 0.26 9.99
C GLY A 134 6.24 1.30 10.13
N LEU A 135 5.11 1.10 9.45
CA LEU A 135 3.92 1.95 9.58
C LEU A 135 3.38 1.99 11.02
N ILE A 136 3.38 0.84 11.71
CA ILE A 136 2.95 0.76 13.11
C ILE A 136 3.96 1.46 14.06
N ILE A 137 5.26 1.31 13.85
CA ILE A 137 6.29 2.02 14.62
C ILE A 137 6.11 3.53 14.45
N GLY A 138 5.83 4.00 13.23
CA GLY A 138 5.33 5.34 12.92
C GLY A 138 6.28 6.48 13.31
N LYS A 139 7.60 6.26 13.38
CA LYS A 139 8.59 7.28 13.78
C LYS A 139 8.59 8.51 12.86
N GLU A 140 8.24 8.31 11.59
CA GLU A 140 8.29 9.34 10.54
C GLU A 140 6.92 10.01 10.28
N ALA A 141 5.85 9.54 10.96
CA ALA A 141 4.50 10.05 10.77
C ALA A 141 4.05 10.85 11.99
N PRO A 142 3.91 12.19 11.90
CA PRO A 142 3.39 13.01 13.00
C PRO A 142 2.06 12.46 13.53
N GLY A 143 1.88 12.42 14.86
CA GLY A 143 0.63 11.93 15.48
C GLY A 143 0.34 10.45 15.29
N TYR A 144 1.28 9.65 14.78
CA TYR A 144 1.12 8.20 14.56
C TYR A 144 -0.10 7.83 13.71
N HIS A 145 -0.42 8.60 12.67
CA HIS A 145 -1.61 8.38 11.84
C HIS A 145 -1.67 6.97 11.27
N HIS A 146 -0.57 6.45 10.70
CA HIS A 146 -0.52 5.08 10.19
C HIS A 146 -0.77 4.02 11.27
N ARG A 147 -0.16 4.18 12.47
CA ARG A 147 -0.40 3.29 13.62
C ARG A 147 -1.88 3.29 14.01
N LYS A 148 -2.49 4.47 14.13
CA LYS A 148 -3.92 4.59 14.47
C LYS A 148 -4.79 3.92 13.43
N HIS A 149 -4.50 4.14 12.16
CA HIS A 149 -5.22 3.52 11.05
C HIS A 149 -5.11 1.99 11.08
N LEU A 150 -3.88 1.45 11.12
CA LEU A 150 -3.68 0.01 11.05
C LEU A 150 -4.20 -0.73 12.29
N LEU A 151 -4.08 -0.12 13.48
CA LEU A 151 -4.46 -0.75 14.74
C LEU A 151 -5.86 -0.34 15.25
N GLY A 152 -6.56 0.55 14.53
CA GLY A 152 -7.88 1.03 14.92
C GLY A 152 -7.87 1.69 16.30
N MET A 153 -6.99 2.69 16.53
CA MET A 153 -6.73 3.25 17.86
C MET A 153 -7.57 4.49 18.19
N ASP A 154 -8.52 4.84 17.38
CA ASP A 154 -9.53 5.87 17.62
C ASP A 154 -10.89 5.40 17.04
N ASP A 155 -11.97 6.10 17.36
CA ASP A 155 -13.34 5.67 16.99
C ASP A 155 -13.53 5.52 15.48
N TRP A 156 -12.93 6.43 14.69
CA TRP A 156 -12.98 6.33 13.24
C TRP A 156 -12.29 5.07 12.74
N ASN A 157 -11.01 4.91 13.08
CA ASN A 157 -10.22 3.79 12.60
C ASN A 157 -10.69 2.44 13.17
N ALA A 158 -11.24 2.42 14.39
CA ALA A 158 -11.84 1.24 14.99
C ALA A 158 -13.14 0.80 14.31
N SER A 159 -13.82 1.71 13.61
CA SER A 159 -15.03 1.42 12.85
C SER A 159 -14.77 0.77 11.49
N LEU A 160 -13.53 0.78 11.00
CA LEU A 160 -13.13 0.19 9.72
C LEU A 160 -12.87 -1.31 9.90
N TYR A 161 -13.36 -2.16 8.98
CA TYR A 161 -13.31 -3.61 9.15
C TYR A 161 -12.89 -4.40 7.92
N ASP A 162 -12.98 -3.86 6.71
CA ASP A 162 -12.50 -4.51 5.49
C ASP A 162 -11.12 -4.02 5.11
N ILE A 163 -10.25 -4.95 4.67
CA ILE A 163 -8.87 -4.63 4.28
C ILE A 163 -8.49 -5.20 2.93
N GLY A 164 -7.72 -4.41 2.18
CA GLY A 164 -6.90 -4.85 1.05
C GLY A 164 -5.47 -4.38 1.20
N ILE A 165 -4.52 -5.23 0.81
CA ILE A 165 -3.10 -4.91 0.79
C ILE A 165 -2.54 -5.23 -0.59
N GLY A 166 -1.79 -4.28 -1.16
CA GLY A 166 -0.94 -4.45 -2.34
C GLY A 166 0.52 -4.25 -1.97
N TYR A 167 1.38 -5.18 -2.39
CA TYR A 167 2.83 -5.04 -2.27
C TYR A 167 3.49 -5.35 -3.60
N VAL A 168 4.26 -4.39 -4.08
CA VAL A 168 4.86 -4.41 -5.41
C VAL A 168 6.35 -4.16 -5.31
N THR A 169 7.13 -4.91 -6.08
CA THR A 169 8.57 -4.70 -6.23
C THR A 169 8.91 -4.32 -7.68
N VAL A 170 9.89 -3.44 -7.85
CA VAL A 170 10.38 -3.01 -9.16
C VAL A 170 11.90 -2.96 -9.18
N GLY A 171 12.51 -3.46 -10.25
CA GLY A 171 13.95 -3.53 -10.43
C GLY A 171 14.52 -4.95 -10.37
N LYS A 172 15.86 -5.06 -10.44
CA LYS A 172 16.57 -6.33 -10.41
C LYS A 172 16.71 -6.83 -8.97
N LYS A 173 16.71 -8.15 -8.76
CA LYS A 173 16.95 -8.77 -7.44
C LYS A 173 18.24 -8.21 -6.82
N GLY A 174 18.17 -7.77 -5.58
CA GLY A 174 19.29 -7.13 -4.85
C GLY A 174 19.31 -5.60 -4.92
N ASN A 175 18.61 -4.97 -5.89
CA ASN A 175 18.45 -3.52 -5.98
C ASN A 175 17.00 -3.17 -6.37
N GLN A 176 16.05 -3.66 -5.56
CA GLN A 176 14.63 -3.48 -5.80
C GLN A 176 14.10 -2.34 -4.96
N LYS A 177 13.28 -1.48 -5.57
CA LYS A 177 12.35 -0.62 -4.83
C LYS A 177 11.09 -1.42 -4.52
N SER A 178 10.44 -1.11 -3.41
CA SER A 178 9.15 -1.71 -3.05
C SER A 178 8.13 -0.65 -2.67
N TYR A 179 6.87 -0.95 -2.95
CA TYR A 179 5.74 -0.09 -2.65
C TYR A 179 4.65 -0.92 -1.96
N LEU A 180 4.23 -0.48 -0.79
CA LEU A 180 3.09 -1.05 -0.07
C LEU A 180 1.94 -0.06 -0.11
N CYS A 181 0.75 -0.56 -0.38
CA CYS A 181 -0.51 0.15 -0.16
C CYS A 181 -1.39 -0.71 0.74
N VAL A 182 -1.93 -0.12 1.81
CA VAL A 182 -2.89 -0.72 2.72
C VAL A 182 -4.15 0.12 2.71
N ILE A 183 -5.26 -0.48 2.32
CA ILE A 183 -6.58 0.16 2.36
C ILE A 183 -7.41 -0.54 3.43
N ILE A 184 -7.91 0.21 4.41
CA ILE A 184 -8.85 -0.29 5.42
C ILE A 184 -10.09 0.59 5.36
N ALA A 185 -11.26 0.01 5.05
CA ALA A 185 -12.48 0.74 4.78
C ALA A 185 -13.72 0.08 5.40
N LYS A 186 -14.87 0.73 5.28
CA LYS A 186 -16.19 0.21 5.64
C LYS A 186 -17.23 0.65 4.60
N HIS A 187 -18.35 -0.06 4.54
CA HIS A 187 -19.45 0.18 3.60
C HIS A 187 -20.84 0.24 4.27
N ASP A 188 -20.88 0.20 5.60
CA ASP A 188 -22.09 0.37 6.41
C ASP A 188 -22.05 1.75 7.11
N TRP A 189 -22.80 2.69 6.63
CA TRP A 189 -22.92 4.04 7.19
C TRP A 189 -24.37 4.49 7.28
#